data_2ce106a04ef071ffe11b74ac29e2b135
#
_entry.id   2ce106a04ef071ffe11b74ac29e2b135
#
_cell.length_a   1.000
_cell.length_b   1.000
_cell.length_c   1.000
_cell.angle_alpha   90.00
_cell.angle_beta   90.00
_cell.angle_gamma   90.00
#
_symmetry.space_group_name_H-M   'P 1'
#
loop_
_entity.id
_entity.type
_entity.pdbx_description
1 polymer ?
#
loop_
_entity_poly.entity_id
_entity_poly.type
_entity_poly.pdbx_seq_one_letter_code
_entity_poly.pdbx_strand_id
1 'polypeptide(L)'
;MKSDESLTEDATPLTLATFEDFYRRHYGAVSRYVARRLAPSAHDEVVAATFVVAWRKYSDVSDPSLAWLYRIASYEVAHERRRLSRQPGFDELNDLNLTDTHSLEDVMDVAAAFAQLSESDAELLRLVHWERLSRADVAELLDCSVNTVNVRYHRALARFSSTLHRHLNASDDRAIAKKRPEETP
;
A
#
# COMPACT_ATOMS: atom_id res chain seq x y z
N MET A 1 45.57 -40.47 11.59
CA MET A 1 44.31 -40.37 10.83
C MET A 1 43.25 -39.92 11.78
N LYS A 2 43.01 -38.61 11.88
CA LYS A 2 41.91 -38.02 12.64
C LYS A 2 40.96 -37.47 11.59
N SER A 3 39.78 -38.03 11.58
CA SER A 3 38.66 -37.57 10.77
C SER A 3 38.24 -36.23 11.24
N ASP A 4 38.30 -35.27 10.37
CA ASP A 4 37.75 -33.93 10.54
C ASP A 4 36.26 -34.03 10.24
N GLU A 5 35.48 -34.23 11.31
CA GLU A 5 34.04 -34.28 11.32
C GLU A 5 33.58 -33.05 12.11
N SER A 6 33.73 -31.88 11.49
CA SER A 6 33.29 -30.64 12.07
C SER A 6 32.53 -29.78 11.07
N LEU A 7 31.28 -29.56 11.44
CA LEU A 7 30.53 -28.30 11.20
C LEU A 7 29.72 -28.21 9.89
N THR A 8 28.63 -28.94 9.90
CA THR A 8 27.41 -28.50 9.25
C THR A 8 26.25 -28.45 10.27
N GLU A 9 26.55 -28.04 11.49
CA GLU A 9 25.53 -27.71 12.50
C GLU A 9 25.35 -26.19 12.58
N ASP A 10 24.11 -25.72 12.55
CA ASP A 10 23.63 -24.46 13.09
C ASP A 10 23.31 -23.26 12.19
N ALA A 11 23.20 -23.36 10.90
CA ALA A 11 22.61 -22.24 10.15
C ALA A 11 21.07 -22.25 10.20
N THR A 12 20.43 -23.40 10.36
CA THR A 12 18.98 -23.57 10.28
C THR A 12 18.19 -22.98 11.48
N PRO A 13 18.60 -23.15 12.74
CA PRO A 13 17.87 -22.62 13.89
C PRO A 13 17.92 -21.08 13.99
N LEU A 14 19.08 -20.49 13.71
CA LEU A 14 19.25 -19.04 13.76
C LEU A 14 18.48 -18.33 12.66
N THR A 15 18.44 -18.88 11.47
CA THR A 15 17.67 -18.32 10.34
C THR A 15 16.18 -18.35 10.62
N LEU A 16 15.66 -19.43 11.21
CA LEU A 16 14.25 -19.54 11.56
C LEU A 16 13.87 -18.55 12.66
N ALA A 17 14.65 -18.45 13.74
CA ALA A 17 14.41 -17.50 14.82
C ALA A 17 14.45 -16.05 14.34
N THR A 18 15.43 -15.70 13.49
CA THR A 18 15.55 -14.34 12.94
C THR A 18 14.43 -14.01 11.97
N PHE A 19 13.95 -14.98 11.18
CA PHE A 19 12.77 -14.77 10.33
C PHE A 19 11.48 -14.66 11.14
N GLU A 20 11.33 -15.42 12.22
CA GLU A 20 10.17 -15.31 13.10
C GLU A 20 10.06 -13.91 13.72
N ASP A 21 11.16 -13.33 14.17
CA ASP A 21 11.22 -11.96 14.67
C ASP A 21 10.92 -10.93 13.57
N PHE A 22 11.45 -11.15 12.38
CA PHE A 22 11.16 -10.34 11.20
C PHE A 22 9.67 -10.41 10.83
N TYR A 23 9.09 -11.61 10.79
CA TYR A 23 7.67 -11.83 10.55
C TYR A 23 6.80 -11.09 11.58
N ARG A 24 7.04 -11.32 12.88
CA ARG A 24 6.27 -10.67 13.95
C ARG A 24 6.32 -9.15 13.87
N ARG A 25 7.51 -8.60 13.58
CA ARG A 25 7.72 -7.15 13.45
C ARG A 25 6.94 -6.55 12.29
N HIS A 26 6.85 -7.24 11.18
CA HIS A 26 6.35 -6.67 9.93
C HIS A 26 4.95 -7.16 9.52
N TYR A 27 4.42 -8.20 10.16
CA TYR A 27 3.11 -8.76 9.82
C TYR A 27 2.00 -7.70 9.77
N GLY A 28 1.88 -6.87 10.81
CA GLY A 28 0.86 -5.83 10.87
C GLY A 28 1.00 -4.76 9.79
N ALA A 29 2.22 -4.47 9.35
CA ALA A 29 2.46 -3.53 8.26
C ALA A 29 2.02 -4.11 6.91
N VAL A 30 2.41 -5.35 6.61
CA VAL A 30 2.00 -6.07 5.38
C VAL A 30 0.50 -6.28 5.34
N SER A 31 -0.10 -6.69 6.45
CA SER A 31 -1.55 -6.88 6.56
C SER A 31 -2.32 -5.59 6.22
N ARG A 32 -1.94 -4.46 6.80
CA ARG A 32 -2.54 -3.15 6.44
C ARG A 32 -2.27 -2.75 4.99
N TYR A 33 -1.08 -3.05 4.47
CA TYR A 33 -0.73 -2.80 3.06
C TYR A 33 -1.69 -3.53 2.11
N VAL A 34 -1.91 -4.82 2.36
CA VAL A 34 -2.81 -5.67 1.55
C VAL A 34 -4.27 -5.23 1.71
N ALA A 35 -4.73 -4.97 2.96
CA ALA A 35 -6.09 -4.55 3.25
C ALA A 35 -6.52 -3.26 2.54
N ARG A 36 -5.56 -2.35 2.28
CA ARG A 36 -5.83 -1.13 1.51
C ARG A 36 -5.89 -1.32 -0.01
N ARG A 37 -5.64 -2.54 -0.50
CA ARG A 37 -5.48 -2.83 -1.94
C ARG A 37 -6.35 -3.96 -2.44
N LEU A 38 -6.87 -4.78 -1.54
CA LEU A 38 -7.69 -5.96 -1.89
C LEU A 38 -8.89 -6.06 -0.95
N ALA A 39 -9.94 -6.70 -1.46
CA ALA A 39 -11.11 -7.04 -0.67
C ALA A 39 -10.76 -8.03 0.46
N PRO A 40 -11.52 -8.04 1.58
CA PRO A 40 -11.26 -8.90 2.72
C PRO A 40 -11.14 -10.40 2.38
N SER A 41 -11.85 -10.86 1.36
CA SER A 41 -11.85 -12.27 0.93
C SER A 41 -10.51 -12.76 0.38
N ALA A 42 -9.66 -11.86 -0.14
CA ALA A 42 -8.34 -12.20 -0.69
C ALA A 42 -7.17 -11.83 0.27
N HIS A 43 -7.49 -11.14 1.37
CA HIS A 43 -6.49 -10.56 2.26
C HIS A 43 -5.52 -11.59 2.85
N ASP A 44 -6.04 -12.60 3.53
CA ASP A 44 -5.20 -13.54 4.27
C ASP A 44 -4.34 -14.41 3.37
N GLU A 45 -4.87 -14.79 2.20
CA GLU A 45 -4.13 -15.55 1.19
C GLU A 45 -2.92 -14.75 0.67
N VAL A 46 -3.11 -13.48 0.35
CA VAL A 46 -2.04 -12.62 -0.17
C VAL A 46 -1.01 -12.27 0.90
N VAL A 47 -1.42 -12.04 2.14
CA VAL A 47 -0.50 -11.87 3.27
C VAL A 47 0.36 -13.12 3.46
N ALA A 48 -0.27 -14.30 3.51
CA ALA A 48 0.45 -15.56 3.66
C ALA A 48 1.42 -15.81 2.49
N ALA A 49 0.97 -15.61 1.24
CA ALA A 49 1.82 -15.75 0.04
C ALA A 49 3.04 -14.82 0.10
N THR A 50 2.85 -13.57 0.53
CA THR A 50 3.95 -12.61 0.72
C THR A 50 5.02 -13.15 1.66
N PHE A 51 4.63 -13.68 2.82
CA PHE A 51 5.59 -14.20 3.80
C PHE A 51 6.19 -15.55 3.39
N VAL A 52 5.49 -16.37 2.63
CA VAL A 52 6.06 -17.61 2.06
C VAL A 52 7.17 -17.28 1.06
N VAL A 53 6.96 -16.29 0.18
CA VAL A 53 8.00 -15.83 -0.74
C VAL A 53 9.16 -15.18 0.00
N ALA A 54 8.85 -14.35 1.02
CA ALA A 54 9.86 -13.72 1.86
C ALA A 54 10.73 -14.78 2.56
N TRP A 55 10.13 -15.80 3.18
CA TRP A 55 10.84 -16.91 3.82
C TRP A 55 11.84 -17.59 2.88
N ARG A 56 11.37 -17.93 1.68
CA ARG A 56 12.21 -18.63 0.68
C ARG A 56 13.43 -17.82 0.22
N LYS A 57 13.36 -16.51 0.30
CA LYS A 57 14.42 -15.59 -0.15
C LYS A 57 15.18 -14.93 0.99
N TYR A 58 14.81 -15.20 2.25
CA TYR A 58 15.32 -14.49 3.40
C TYR A 58 16.83 -14.61 3.57
N SER A 59 17.38 -15.82 3.33
CA SER A 59 18.82 -16.08 3.40
C SER A 59 19.63 -15.44 2.27
N ASP A 60 18.98 -15.10 1.16
CA ASP A 60 19.65 -14.56 -0.02
C ASP A 60 19.76 -13.02 0.04
N VAL A 61 19.09 -12.40 1.01
CA VAL A 61 19.04 -10.94 1.17
C VAL A 61 19.91 -10.52 2.34
N SER A 62 20.89 -9.66 2.08
CA SER A 62 21.84 -9.20 3.10
C SER A 62 21.19 -8.36 4.20
N ASP A 63 20.18 -7.55 3.84
CA ASP A 63 19.46 -6.65 4.75
C ASP A 63 17.97 -6.62 4.39
N PRO A 64 17.18 -7.61 4.87
CA PRO A 64 15.76 -7.68 4.58
C PRO A 64 15.00 -6.54 5.27
N SER A 65 14.60 -5.55 4.48
CA SER A 65 13.88 -4.36 4.91
C SER A 65 12.35 -4.49 4.77
N LEU A 66 11.60 -3.58 5.39
CA LEU A 66 10.16 -3.44 5.15
C LEU A 66 9.86 -3.07 3.69
N ALA A 67 10.70 -2.24 3.06
CA ALA A 67 10.57 -1.88 1.65
C ALA A 67 10.71 -3.11 0.73
N TRP A 68 11.70 -3.98 1.01
CA TRP A 68 11.84 -5.26 0.32
C TRP A 68 10.60 -6.14 0.48
N LEU A 69 10.03 -6.19 1.69
CA LEU A 69 8.82 -6.97 1.94
C LEU A 69 7.60 -6.40 1.21
N TYR A 70 7.45 -5.09 1.15
CA TYR A 70 6.41 -4.44 0.35
C TYR A 70 6.59 -4.66 -1.15
N ARG A 71 7.82 -4.79 -1.64
CA ARG A 71 8.08 -5.18 -3.03
C ARG A 71 7.51 -6.57 -3.33
N ILE A 72 7.70 -7.54 -2.44
CA ILE A 72 7.07 -8.86 -2.57
C ILE A 72 5.54 -8.73 -2.53
N ALA A 73 5.01 -8.04 -1.52
CA ALA A 73 3.57 -7.85 -1.37
C ALA A 73 2.94 -7.17 -2.59
N SER A 74 3.61 -6.21 -3.23
CA SER A 74 3.11 -5.55 -4.43
C SER A 74 2.93 -6.50 -5.61
N TYR A 75 3.84 -7.48 -5.77
CA TYR A 75 3.70 -8.52 -6.80
C TYR A 75 2.53 -9.47 -6.50
N GLU A 76 2.37 -9.87 -5.25
CA GLU A 76 1.26 -10.75 -4.83
C GLU A 76 -0.10 -10.04 -5.00
N VAL A 77 -0.20 -8.78 -4.59
CA VAL A 77 -1.39 -7.94 -4.83
C VAL A 77 -1.70 -7.81 -6.31
N ALA A 78 -0.70 -7.49 -7.13
CA ALA A 78 -0.89 -7.37 -8.58
C ALA A 78 -1.28 -8.70 -9.23
N HIS A 79 -0.75 -9.82 -8.74
CA HIS A 79 -1.12 -11.16 -9.19
C HIS A 79 -2.59 -11.45 -8.85
N GLU A 80 -3.01 -11.17 -7.63
CA GLU A 80 -4.37 -11.40 -7.16
C GLU A 80 -5.39 -10.50 -7.89
N ARG A 81 -5.10 -9.22 -8.08
CA ARG A 81 -5.95 -8.32 -8.88
C ARG A 81 -6.15 -8.84 -10.29
N ARG A 82 -5.08 -9.33 -10.96
CA ARG A 82 -5.21 -9.95 -12.28
C ARG A 82 -6.04 -11.24 -12.26
N ARG A 83 -5.98 -12.01 -11.17
CA ARG A 83 -6.82 -13.20 -10.98
C ARG A 83 -8.28 -12.82 -10.85
N LEU A 84 -8.58 -11.83 -10.01
CA LEU A 84 -9.93 -11.34 -9.75
C LEU A 84 -10.55 -10.66 -10.98
N SER A 85 -9.80 -9.85 -11.72
CA SER A 85 -10.30 -9.17 -12.93
C SER A 85 -10.73 -10.12 -14.06
N ARG A 86 -10.36 -11.40 -14.00
CA ARG A 86 -10.82 -12.43 -14.93
C ARG A 86 -12.13 -13.06 -14.53
N GLN A 87 -12.67 -12.75 -13.34
CA GLN A 87 -13.93 -13.27 -12.85
C GLN A 87 -15.07 -12.34 -13.28
N PRO A 88 -16.18 -12.84 -13.83
CA PRO A 88 -17.33 -12.00 -14.17
C PRO A 88 -17.93 -11.36 -12.92
N GLY A 89 -18.15 -10.04 -12.94
CA GLY A 89 -18.80 -9.30 -11.84
C GLY A 89 -17.83 -8.71 -10.79
N PHE A 90 -16.54 -8.63 -11.09
CA PHE A 90 -15.59 -7.96 -10.24
C PHE A 90 -15.66 -6.44 -10.44
N ASP A 91 -16.25 -5.73 -9.47
CA ASP A 91 -16.11 -4.28 -9.32
C ASP A 91 -14.86 -3.98 -8.50
N GLU A 92 -13.95 -3.18 -9.03
CA GLU A 92 -12.73 -2.76 -8.36
C GLU A 92 -13.09 -1.80 -7.22
N LEU A 93 -13.27 -2.38 -6.01
CA LEU A 93 -13.49 -1.62 -4.78
C LEU A 93 -12.22 -0.82 -4.47
N ASN A 94 -12.26 0.45 -4.80
CA ASN A 94 -11.23 1.44 -4.42
C ASN A 94 -11.51 1.91 -2.98
N ASP A 95 -11.41 0.97 -2.02
CA ASP A 95 -11.68 1.23 -0.61
C ASP A 95 -10.49 1.97 0.02
N LEU A 96 -10.59 3.29 0.06
CA LEU A 96 -9.81 4.12 0.96
C LEU A 96 -10.37 3.93 2.38
N ASN A 97 -9.79 3.01 3.15
CA ASN A 97 -10.02 2.92 4.59
C ASN A 97 -9.38 4.16 5.27
N LEU A 98 -10.09 5.28 5.23
CA LEU A 98 -9.73 6.51 5.95
C LEU A 98 -10.30 6.41 7.37
N THR A 99 -9.55 5.80 8.27
CA THR A 99 -9.82 5.83 9.70
C THR A 99 -9.03 6.97 10.33
N ASP A 100 -9.57 8.19 10.27
CA ASP A 100 -9.25 9.25 11.22
C ASP A 100 -10.34 10.33 11.21
N THR A 101 -10.65 10.87 12.34
CA THR A 101 -11.61 11.80 12.89
C THR A 101 -11.94 13.05 12.04
N HIS A 102 -12.36 12.89 10.80
CA HIS A 102 -12.87 13.97 9.95
C HIS A 102 -14.38 13.83 9.73
N SER A 103 -15.06 14.90 9.35
CA SER A 103 -16.46 14.81 8.97
C SER A 103 -16.63 13.80 7.81
N LEU A 104 -17.75 13.10 7.75
CA LEU A 104 -18.02 12.14 6.65
C LEU A 104 -17.92 12.80 5.27
N GLU A 105 -18.25 14.08 5.18
CA GLU A 105 -18.17 14.85 3.93
C GLU A 105 -16.73 15.10 3.51
N ASP A 106 -15.83 15.50 4.44
CA ASP A 106 -14.41 15.69 4.15
C ASP A 106 -13.74 14.37 3.72
N VAL A 107 -14.11 13.26 4.36
CA VAL A 107 -13.61 11.93 4.00
C VAL A 107 -14.05 11.53 2.59
N MET A 108 -15.31 11.82 2.23
CA MET A 108 -15.84 11.51 0.90
C MET A 108 -15.16 12.35 -0.18
N ASP A 109 -14.87 13.63 0.05
CA ASP A 109 -14.20 14.50 -0.91
C ASP A 109 -12.73 14.06 -1.12
N VAL A 110 -12.02 13.68 -0.05
CA VAL A 110 -10.67 13.11 -0.13
C VAL A 110 -10.69 11.80 -0.90
N ALA A 111 -11.64 10.90 -0.61
CA ALA A 111 -11.78 9.63 -1.30
C ALA A 111 -12.07 9.82 -2.79
N ALA A 112 -12.99 10.72 -3.13
CA ALA A 112 -13.34 11.05 -4.51
C ALA A 112 -12.17 11.69 -5.28
N ALA A 113 -11.41 12.57 -4.63
CA ALA A 113 -10.20 13.16 -5.22
C ALA A 113 -9.12 12.11 -5.46
N PHE A 114 -8.96 11.17 -4.54
CA PHE A 114 -7.97 10.09 -4.64
C PHE A 114 -8.34 9.09 -5.74
N ALA A 115 -9.63 8.78 -5.90
CA ALA A 115 -10.14 7.89 -6.94
C ALA A 115 -9.93 8.43 -8.37
N GLN A 116 -9.72 9.75 -8.54
CA GLN A 116 -9.42 10.36 -9.83
C GLN A 116 -7.93 10.36 -10.19
N LEU A 117 -7.06 9.95 -9.29
CA LEU A 117 -5.64 9.78 -9.60
C LEU A 117 -5.41 8.55 -10.49
N SER A 118 -4.33 8.60 -11.28
CA SER A 118 -3.83 7.36 -11.89
C SER A 118 -3.42 6.38 -10.79
N GLU A 119 -3.53 5.07 -11.05
CA GLU A 119 -3.13 4.06 -10.06
C GLU A 119 -1.67 4.25 -9.61
N SER A 120 -0.78 4.62 -10.52
CA SER A 120 0.63 4.87 -10.20
C SER A 120 0.84 6.09 -9.29
N ASP A 121 0.03 7.16 -9.45
CA ASP A 121 0.10 8.33 -8.58
C ASP A 121 -0.51 8.00 -7.21
N ALA A 122 -1.66 7.33 -7.20
CA ALA A 122 -2.32 6.89 -5.98
C ALA A 122 -1.42 5.95 -5.16
N GLU A 123 -0.77 4.97 -5.81
CA GLU A 123 0.16 4.06 -5.15
C GLU A 123 1.36 4.80 -4.56
N LEU A 124 1.94 5.74 -5.29
CA LEU A 124 3.05 6.54 -4.79
C LEU A 124 2.68 7.35 -3.54
N LEU A 125 1.49 7.97 -3.54
CA LEU A 125 1.01 8.70 -2.37
C LEU A 125 0.70 7.75 -1.20
N ARG A 126 0.13 6.56 -1.46
CA ARG A 126 -0.08 5.54 -0.41
C ARG A 126 1.23 5.12 0.24
N LEU A 127 2.25 4.79 -0.54
CA LEU A 127 3.55 4.37 -0.02
C LEU A 127 4.17 5.41 0.91
N VAL A 128 4.05 6.69 0.56
CA VAL A 128 4.64 7.78 1.35
C VAL A 128 3.80 8.10 2.59
N HIS A 129 2.48 8.24 2.44
CA HIS A 129 1.63 8.77 3.51
C HIS A 129 1.04 7.71 4.43
N TRP A 130 0.64 6.56 3.91
CA TRP A 130 0.05 5.47 4.70
C TRP A 130 1.09 4.45 5.16
N GLU A 131 2.00 4.06 4.26
CA GLU A 131 3.08 3.13 4.62
C GLU A 131 4.26 3.84 5.28
N ARG A 132 4.29 5.19 5.24
CA ARG A 132 5.34 6.04 5.82
C ARG A 132 6.75 5.70 5.34
N LEU A 133 6.87 5.25 4.11
CA LEU A 133 8.16 4.97 3.51
C LEU A 133 8.91 6.25 3.21
N SER A 134 10.24 6.22 3.42
CA SER A 134 11.13 7.27 2.93
C SER A 134 11.17 7.27 1.40
N ARG A 135 11.61 8.38 0.81
CA ARG A 135 11.78 8.46 -0.66
C ARG A 135 12.82 7.47 -1.17
N ALA A 136 13.80 7.12 -0.34
CA ALA A 136 14.81 6.11 -0.65
C ALA A 136 14.17 4.71 -0.69
N ASP A 137 13.36 4.36 0.31
CA ASP A 137 12.65 3.08 0.36
C ASP A 137 11.67 2.93 -0.82
N VAL A 138 10.97 4.02 -1.17
CA VAL A 138 10.08 4.02 -2.34
C VAL A 138 10.86 3.85 -3.64
N ALA A 139 12.04 4.47 -3.74
CA ALA A 139 12.90 4.33 -4.93
C ALA A 139 13.40 2.89 -5.08
N GLU A 140 13.81 2.26 -3.97
CA GLU A 140 14.17 0.83 -3.92
C GLU A 140 12.97 -0.05 -4.33
N LEU A 141 11.78 0.20 -3.76
CA LEU A 141 10.57 -0.58 -4.05
C LEU A 141 10.17 -0.48 -5.53
N LEU A 142 10.25 0.71 -6.11
CA LEU A 142 9.83 0.99 -7.49
C LEU A 142 10.95 0.79 -8.52
N ASP A 143 12.14 0.38 -8.10
CA ASP A 143 13.33 0.19 -8.94
C ASP A 143 13.65 1.43 -9.80
N CYS A 144 13.75 2.58 -9.14
CA CYS A 144 14.03 3.85 -9.80
C CYS A 144 14.88 4.78 -8.91
N SER A 145 15.35 5.91 -9.46
CA SER A 145 16.12 6.86 -8.67
C SER A 145 15.25 7.66 -7.68
N VAL A 146 15.83 8.08 -6.55
CA VAL A 146 15.18 8.97 -5.58
C VAL A 146 14.70 10.26 -6.23
N ASN A 147 15.46 10.80 -7.19
CA ASN A 147 15.06 11.98 -7.95
C ASN A 147 13.78 11.73 -8.77
N THR A 148 13.67 10.54 -9.39
CA THR A 148 12.45 10.12 -10.11
C THR A 148 11.26 10.08 -9.17
N VAL A 149 11.42 9.49 -7.97
CA VAL A 149 10.38 9.47 -6.92
C VAL A 149 9.97 10.89 -6.55
N ASN A 150 10.91 11.79 -6.29
CA ASN A 150 10.61 13.17 -5.92
C ASN A 150 9.79 13.89 -6.99
N VAL A 151 10.21 13.82 -8.24
CA VAL A 151 9.48 14.47 -9.35
C VAL A 151 8.06 13.89 -9.49
N ARG A 152 7.92 12.57 -9.46
CA ARG A 152 6.62 11.91 -9.56
C ARG A 152 5.71 12.26 -8.38
N TYR A 153 6.26 12.27 -7.18
CA TYR A 153 5.51 12.62 -5.98
C TYR A 153 4.95 14.04 -6.02
N HIS A 154 5.78 15.03 -6.36
CA HIS A 154 5.30 16.41 -6.45
C HIS A 154 4.21 16.56 -7.51
N ARG A 155 4.31 15.86 -8.62
CA ARG A 155 3.27 15.85 -9.67
C ARG A 155 1.98 15.17 -9.19
N ALA A 156 2.09 14.03 -8.52
CA ALA A 156 0.95 13.33 -7.95
C ALA A 156 0.24 14.17 -6.89
N LEU A 157 1.01 14.79 -5.99
CA LEU A 157 0.47 15.68 -4.96
C LEU A 157 -0.24 16.91 -5.56
N ALA A 158 0.34 17.53 -6.60
CA ALA A 158 -0.29 18.66 -7.27
C ALA A 158 -1.62 18.29 -7.95
N ARG A 159 -1.68 17.11 -8.60
CA ARG A 159 -2.93 16.58 -9.19
C ARG A 159 -3.98 16.31 -8.12
N PHE A 160 -3.58 15.65 -7.03
CA PHE A 160 -4.46 15.38 -5.90
C PHE A 160 -5.03 16.68 -5.30
N SER A 161 -4.18 17.67 -4.98
CA SER A 161 -4.59 18.95 -4.42
C SER A 161 -5.54 19.71 -5.36
N SER A 162 -5.25 19.74 -6.65
CA SER A 162 -6.13 20.37 -7.64
C SER A 162 -7.51 19.71 -7.70
N THR A 163 -7.56 18.40 -7.63
CA THR A 163 -8.81 17.65 -7.65
C THR A 163 -9.59 17.82 -6.36
N LEU A 164 -8.93 17.77 -5.21
CA LEU A 164 -9.54 17.98 -3.91
C LEU A 164 -10.17 19.38 -3.79
N HIS A 165 -9.45 20.44 -4.20
CA HIS A 165 -10.00 21.81 -4.20
C HIS A 165 -11.27 21.92 -5.05
N ARG A 166 -11.34 21.22 -6.17
CA ARG A 166 -12.52 21.21 -7.04
C ARG A 166 -13.71 20.53 -6.37
N HIS A 167 -13.48 19.46 -5.62
CA HIS A 167 -14.53 18.77 -4.85
C HIS A 167 -15.03 19.64 -3.69
N LEU A 168 -14.15 20.23 -2.89
CA LEU A 168 -14.49 21.09 -1.77
C LEU A 168 -15.33 22.30 -2.23
N ASN A 169 -14.91 22.99 -3.30
CA ASN A 169 -15.69 24.11 -3.85
C ASN A 169 -17.09 23.66 -4.33
N ALA A 170 -17.19 22.48 -4.95
CA ALA A 170 -18.48 21.95 -5.40
C ALA A 170 -19.39 21.52 -4.23
N SER A 171 -18.81 21.09 -3.11
CA SER A 171 -19.56 20.75 -1.88
C SER A 171 -20.06 22.01 -1.18
N ASP A 172 -19.26 23.07 -1.11
CA ASP A 172 -19.65 24.38 -0.58
C ASP A 172 -20.79 25.00 -1.40
N ASP A 173 -20.73 24.97 -2.72
CA ASP A 173 -21.78 25.47 -3.61
C ASP A 173 -23.11 24.73 -3.41
N ARG A 174 -23.06 23.42 -3.21
CA ARG A 174 -24.25 22.60 -2.90
C ARG A 174 -24.84 22.94 -1.54
N ALA A 175 -23.99 23.16 -0.52
CA ALA A 175 -24.44 23.56 0.83
C ALA A 175 -25.11 24.92 0.82
N ILE A 176 -24.59 25.89 0.06
CA ILE A 176 -25.17 27.23 -0.12
C ILE A 176 -26.50 27.14 -0.88
N ALA A 177 -26.57 26.34 -1.95
CA ALA A 177 -27.80 26.15 -2.73
C ALA A 177 -28.93 25.53 -1.88
N LYS A 178 -28.60 24.57 -0.99
CA LYS A 178 -29.56 23.92 -0.09
C LYS A 178 -30.08 24.84 1.01
N LYS A 179 -29.35 25.93 1.32
CA LYS A 179 -29.67 26.90 2.37
C LYS A 179 -30.54 28.09 1.88
N ARG A 180 -30.74 28.22 0.55
CA ARG A 180 -31.67 29.24 0.01
C ARG A 180 -33.09 28.76 0.24
N PRO A 181 -33.92 29.50 1.04
CA PRO A 181 -35.34 29.21 1.14
C PRO A 181 -35.96 29.43 -0.25
N GLU A 182 -36.88 28.53 -0.65
CA GLU A 182 -37.77 28.75 -1.78
C GLU A 182 -38.61 30.00 -1.45
N GLU A 183 -38.26 31.15 -1.99
CA GLU A 183 -39.18 32.28 -2.08
C GLU A 183 -40.25 31.87 -3.09
N THR A 184 -41.33 31.32 -2.59
CA THR A 184 -42.57 31.11 -3.35
C THR A 184 -43.28 32.43 -3.50
N PRO A 185 -43.72 32.82 -4.70
CA PRO A 185 -44.52 34.04 -4.95
C PRO A 185 -45.92 33.95 -4.41
#